data_04e40209ee22ca9a8ccaf13a7fe24379
#
_entry.id   04e40209ee22ca9a8ccaf13a7fe24379
#
_cell.length_a   1.000
_cell.length_b   1.000
_cell.length_c   1.000
_cell.angle_alpha   90.00
_cell.angle_beta   90.00
_cell.angle_gamma   90.00
#
_symmetry.space_group_name_H-M   'P 1'
#
loop_
_entity.id
_entity.type
_entity.pdbx_description
1 polymer ?
#
loop_
_entity_poly.entity_id
_entity_poly.type
_entity_poly.pdbx_seq_one_letter_code
_entity_poly.pdbx_strand_id
1 'polypeptide(L)'
;MNARWMPLSARTSQTTEQFDVLLEGIPTHLLESFDAWVDSALIAKTDLLIPTLRQELLRSFVRQSRHLISTEGEVYRVLRDIKTQYRTKSDFGLDLADYVLTHHQGRKTLGESLERMLKEAGSAWTVAESGETWSGATFQLQRRVSESVAVASRRVMDSTGRAGEHLRNAWSIAYGRNPDANAAYLEAVKAAEAAMVPVISPNNTKATLGTMLGDMKGMQGKLSIELTPKDASIASFDVVLGMCQLLWKSQPERHGTPEARPHSSVSAKAAEAAIHLALTIVQWFCGGIVVRS
;
A
#
# COMPACT_ATOMS: atom_id res chain seq x y z
N MET A 1 -20.53 10.43 -2.66
CA MET A 1 -20.03 9.26 -3.42
C MET A 1 -20.61 9.33 -4.82
N ASN A 2 -19.81 9.64 -5.84
CA ASN A 2 -20.29 9.50 -7.23
C ASN A 2 -20.28 8.01 -7.55
N ALA A 3 -21.45 7.41 -7.63
CA ALA A 3 -21.61 6.03 -8.08
C ALA A 3 -20.91 5.88 -9.45
N ARG A 4 -20.09 4.82 -9.59
CA ARG A 4 -19.48 4.47 -10.89
C ARG A 4 -20.58 4.37 -11.94
N TRP A 5 -20.41 5.05 -13.07
CA TRP A 5 -21.33 4.87 -14.18
C TRP A 5 -21.35 3.40 -14.62
N MET A 6 -22.53 2.89 -14.85
CA MET A 6 -22.75 1.50 -15.25
C MET A 6 -23.61 1.48 -16.52
N PRO A 7 -23.25 0.67 -17.54
CA PRO A 7 -24.07 0.53 -18.75
C PRO A 7 -25.48 0.09 -18.42
N LEU A 8 -26.47 0.53 -19.20
CA LEU A 8 -27.86 0.17 -18.99
C LEU A 8 -28.07 -1.36 -18.96
N SER A 9 -27.36 -2.08 -19.83
CA SER A 9 -27.37 -3.54 -19.92
C SER A 9 -26.84 -4.24 -18.65
N ALA A 10 -26.02 -3.57 -17.85
CA ALA A 10 -25.44 -4.13 -16.64
C ALA A 10 -26.20 -3.77 -15.36
N ARG A 11 -27.28 -2.98 -15.45
CA ARG A 11 -28.10 -2.56 -14.29
C ARG A 11 -29.12 -3.60 -13.84
N THR A 12 -29.18 -4.75 -14.50
CA THR A 12 -30.01 -5.89 -14.08
C THR A 12 -29.30 -6.70 -13.02
N SER A 13 -30.03 -7.25 -12.04
CA SER A 13 -29.49 -7.86 -10.81
C SER A 13 -28.43 -8.95 -11.01
N GLN A 14 -28.46 -9.71 -12.07
CA GLN A 14 -27.48 -10.78 -12.36
C GLN A 14 -26.16 -10.27 -12.95
N THR A 15 -26.17 -9.09 -13.58
CA THR A 15 -24.96 -8.52 -14.23
C THR A 15 -24.24 -7.50 -13.34
N THR A 16 -24.93 -6.96 -12.34
CA THR A 16 -24.37 -5.98 -11.40
C THR A 16 -23.18 -6.58 -10.60
N GLU A 17 -23.31 -7.82 -10.13
CA GLU A 17 -22.24 -8.50 -9.38
C GLU A 17 -20.96 -8.68 -10.22
N GLN A 18 -21.07 -8.90 -11.53
CA GLN A 18 -19.90 -9.03 -12.41
C GLN A 18 -19.16 -7.68 -12.60
N PHE A 19 -19.87 -6.55 -12.52
CA PHE A 19 -19.26 -5.22 -12.63
C PHE A 19 -18.61 -4.75 -11.33
N ASP A 20 -18.95 -5.34 -10.19
CA ASP A 20 -18.35 -5.06 -8.89
C ASP A 20 -17.06 -5.82 -8.65
N VAL A 21 -16.79 -6.87 -9.45
CA VAL A 21 -15.52 -7.61 -9.39
C VAL A 21 -14.41 -6.75 -9.97
N LEU A 22 -13.36 -6.55 -9.18
CA LEU A 22 -12.15 -5.86 -9.63
C LEU A 22 -11.34 -6.77 -10.54
N LEU A 23 -10.88 -6.19 -11.66
CA LEU A 23 -10.16 -6.92 -12.69
C LEU A 23 -8.66 -6.86 -12.44
N GLU A 24 -8.03 -8.02 -12.40
CA GLU A 24 -6.57 -8.15 -12.31
C GLU A 24 -5.91 -7.84 -13.67
N GLY A 25 -4.65 -7.40 -13.63
CA GLY A 25 -3.90 -7.09 -14.83
C GLY A 25 -4.38 -5.84 -15.56
N ILE A 26 -4.20 -5.81 -16.88
CA ILE A 26 -4.69 -4.76 -17.78
C ILE A 26 -5.87 -5.32 -18.55
N PRO A 27 -7.13 -4.90 -18.23
CA PRO A 27 -8.31 -5.42 -18.91
C PRO A 27 -8.28 -5.12 -20.40
N THR A 28 -8.84 -6.03 -21.21
CA THR A 28 -8.85 -5.90 -22.67
C THR A 28 -9.47 -4.58 -23.16
N HIS A 29 -10.53 -4.11 -22.50
CA HIS A 29 -11.20 -2.84 -22.83
C HIS A 29 -10.38 -1.60 -22.44
N LEU A 30 -9.31 -1.76 -21.66
CA LEU A 30 -8.38 -0.68 -21.30
C LEU A 30 -7.18 -0.59 -22.26
N LEU A 31 -6.91 -1.63 -23.05
CA LEU A 31 -5.67 -1.74 -23.83
C LEU A 31 -5.40 -0.54 -24.73
N GLU A 32 -6.40 -0.01 -25.42
CA GLU A 32 -6.20 1.13 -26.34
C GLU A 32 -5.80 2.41 -25.57
N SER A 33 -6.47 2.69 -24.44
CA SER A 33 -6.12 3.82 -23.59
C SER A 33 -4.76 3.63 -22.92
N PHE A 34 -4.42 2.38 -22.55
CA PHE A 34 -3.14 2.04 -21.97
C PHE A 34 -2.01 2.14 -23.01
N ASP A 35 -2.24 1.77 -24.27
CA ASP A 35 -1.31 1.98 -25.38
C ASP A 35 -0.93 3.46 -25.53
N ALA A 36 -1.92 4.34 -25.51
CA ALA A 36 -1.71 5.80 -25.60
C ALA A 36 -0.96 6.35 -24.37
N TRP A 37 -1.23 5.79 -23.20
CA TRP A 37 -0.50 6.13 -21.98
C TRP A 37 0.97 5.71 -22.04
N VAL A 38 1.26 4.49 -22.51
CA VAL A 38 2.64 3.98 -22.73
C VAL A 38 3.38 4.84 -23.73
N ASP A 39 2.73 5.23 -24.83
CA ASP A 39 3.34 6.12 -25.82
C ASP A 39 3.71 7.48 -25.20
N SER A 40 2.82 8.07 -24.41
CA SER A 40 3.11 9.34 -23.70
C SER A 40 4.20 9.22 -22.64
N ALA A 41 4.36 8.05 -22.04
CA ALA A 41 5.40 7.78 -21.06
C ALA A 41 6.78 7.55 -21.70
N LEU A 42 6.82 6.86 -22.83
CA LEU A 42 8.08 6.41 -23.44
C LEU A 42 8.58 7.30 -24.58
N ILE A 43 7.71 8.07 -25.24
CA ILE A 43 8.12 9.03 -26.28
C ILE A 43 8.59 10.32 -25.61
N ALA A 44 9.82 10.75 -25.92
CA ALA A 44 10.30 12.05 -25.54
C ALA A 44 9.70 13.13 -26.45
N LYS A 45 9.15 14.19 -25.84
CA LYS A 45 8.79 15.42 -26.58
C LYS A 45 10.08 16.18 -26.86
N THR A 46 10.50 16.22 -28.11
CA THR A 46 11.63 17.01 -28.59
C THR A 46 11.11 18.10 -29.49
N ASP A 47 11.84 19.21 -29.61
CA ASP A 47 11.53 20.28 -30.57
C ASP A 47 11.66 19.83 -32.03
N LEU A 48 12.26 18.68 -32.25
CA LEU A 48 12.32 18.00 -33.54
C LEU A 48 11.04 17.20 -33.76
N LEU A 49 10.47 17.30 -34.96
CA LEU A 49 9.25 16.56 -35.36
C LEU A 49 9.43 15.02 -35.37
N ILE A 50 10.63 14.53 -35.06
CA ILE A 50 10.95 13.10 -35.05
C ILE A 50 10.77 12.55 -33.65
N PRO A 51 9.84 11.61 -33.41
CA PRO A 51 9.66 11.00 -32.10
C PRO A 51 10.92 10.23 -31.69
N THR A 52 11.36 10.43 -30.46
CA THR A 52 12.48 9.70 -29.87
C THR A 52 12.04 8.96 -28.63
N LEU A 53 12.61 7.79 -28.37
CA LEU A 53 12.35 7.04 -27.15
C LEU A 53 13.15 7.59 -25.96
N ARG A 54 12.58 7.49 -24.78
CA ARG A 54 13.30 7.66 -23.49
C ARG A 54 14.15 6.41 -23.23
N GLN A 55 15.20 6.23 -24.02
CA GLN A 55 16.01 5.01 -24.03
C GLN A 55 16.58 4.66 -22.66
N GLU A 56 17.07 5.64 -21.89
CA GLU A 56 17.66 5.35 -20.58
C GLU A 56 16.60 4.89 -19.57
N LEU A 57 15.40 5.45 -19.61
CA LEU A 57 14.28 4.97 -18.78
C LEU A 57 13.96 3.50 -19.12
N LEU A 58 13.89 3.18 -20.40
CA LEU A 58 13.55 1.84 -20.87
C LEU A 58 14.69 0.82 -20.62
N ARG A 59 15.94 1.19 -20.85
CA ARG A 59 17.10 0.35 -20.54
C ARG A 59 17.19 0.05 -19.05
N SER A 60 16.94 1.06 -18.20
CA SER A 60 16.94 0.90 -16.76
C SER A 60 15.80 0.00 -16.29
N PHE A 61 14.60 0.15 -16.86
CA PHE A 61 13.47 -0.77 -16.61
C PHE A 61 13.87 -2.22 -16.93
N VAL A 62 14.43 -2.48 -18.12
CA VAL A 62 14.86 -3.83 -18.55
C VAL A 62 15.87 -4.43 -17.58
N ARG A 63 16.88 -3.65 -17.17
CA ARG A 63 17.90 -4.12 -16.23
C ARG A 63 17.30 -4.51 -14.86
N GLN A 64 16.35 -3.74 -14.36
CA GLN A 64 15.76 -3.95 -13.03
C GLN A 64 14.65 -5.01 -13.05
N SER A 65 13.80 -5.02 -14.06
CA SER A 65 12.69 -5.96 -14.17
C SER A 65 13.08 -7.34 -14.71
N ARG A 66 14.26 -7.46 -15.35
CA ARG A 66 14.74 -8.67 -16.05
C ARG A 66 13.82 -9.12 -17.19
N HIS A 67 12.97 -8.24 -17.68
CA HIS A 67 12.16 -8.52 -18.87
C HIS A 67 13.03 -8.45 -20.14
N LEU A 68 12.81 -9.38 -21.06
CA LEU A 68 13.55 -9.44 -22.32
C LEU A 68 12.78 -8.67 -23.40
N ILE A 69 13.16 -7.42 -23.62
CA ILE A 69 12.70 -6.58 -24.73
C ILE A 69 13.86 -5.86 -25.37
N SER A 70 13.76 -5.59 -26.68
CA SER A 70 14.71 -4.71 -27.35
C SER A 70 14.44 -3.26 -26.96
N THR A 71 15.50 -2.54 -26.58
CA THR A 71 15.42 -1.11 -26.27
C THR A 71 16.01 -0.26 -27.41
N GLU A 72 16.48 -0.90 -28.48
CA GLU A 72 17.13 -0.28 -29.63
C GLU A 72 16.37 -0.55 -30.90
N GLY A 73 16.42 0.40 -31.83
CA GLY A 73 15.79 0.32 -33.14
C GLY A 73 14.83 1.47 -33.42
N GLU A 74 14.02 1.31 -34.45
CA GLU A 74 12.98 2.27 -34.79
C GLU A 74 11.93 2.39 -33.69
N VAL A 75 11.54 3.64 -33.34
CA VAL A 75 10.65 3.96 -32.20
C VAL A 75 9.36 3.14 -32.22
N TYR A 76 8.66 3.14 -33.36
CA TYR A 76 7.38 2.44 -33.47
C TYR A 76 7.51 0.92 -33.42
N ARG A 77 8.63 0.38 -33.83
CA ARG A 77 8.93 -1.06 -33.71
C ARG A 77 9.10 -1.43 -32.25
N VAL A 78 9.90 -0.67 -31.49
CA VAL A 78 10.12 -0.92 -30.06
C VAL A 78 8.81 -0.80 -29.29
N LEU A 79 8.01 0.24 -29.54
CA LEU A 79 6.69 0.41 -28.90
C LEU A 79 5.74 -0.73 -29.23
N ARG A 80 5.70 -1.19 -30.48
CA ARG A 80 4.89 -2.35 -30.88
C ARG A 80 5.28 -3.62 -30.12
N ASP A 81 6.58 -3.86 -29.97
CA ASP A 81 7.09 -5.03 -29.26
C ASP A 81 6.73 -4.97 -27.77
N ILE A 82 6.84 -3.80 -27.13
CA ILE A 82 6.37 -3.53 -25.76
C ILE A 82 4.86 -3.82 -25.63
N LYS A 83 4.06 -3.26 -26.55
CA LYS A 83 2.60 -3.45 -26.57
C LYS A 83 2.21 -4.91 -26.74
N THR A 84 2.96 -5.65 -27.53
CA THR A 84 2.78 -7.10 -27.71
C THR A 84 3.09 -7.87 -26.43
N GLN A 85 4.12 -7.47 -25.67
CA GLN A 85 4.49 -8.13 -24.41
C GLN A 85 3.37 -8.05 -23.38
N TYR A 86 2.78 -6.88 -23.10
CA TYR A 86 1.74 -6.80 -22.08
C TYR A 86 0.37 -7.34 -22.51
N ARG A 87 0.15 -7.54 -23.81
CA ARG A 87 -1.03 -8.27 -24.30
C ARG A 87 -0.92 -9.78 -24.06
N THR A 88 0.30 -10.30 -23.99
CA THR A 88 0.57 -11.71 -23.76
C THR A 88 0.93 -12.03 -22.31
N LYS A 89 1.51 -11.05 -21.59
CA LYS A 89 1.95 -11.18 -20.21
C LYS A 89 1.42 -9.99 -19.41
N SER A 90 0.32 -10.17 -18.70
CA SER A 90 -0.37 -9.11 -17.95
C SER A 90 0.55 -8.38 -16.96
N ASP A 91 1.47 -9.10 -16.33
CA ASP A 91 2.38 -8.54 -15.34
C ASP A 91 3.38 -7.54 -15.95
N PHE A 92 3.83 -7.77 -17.18
CA PHE A 92 4.77 -6.87 -17.83
C PHE A 92 4.25 -5.43 -17.94
N GLY A 93 2.99 -5.24 -18.30
CA GLY A 93 2.42 -3.90 -18.43
C GLY A 93 2.27 -3.19 -17.10
N LEU A 94 1.90 -3.91 -16.04
CA LEU A 94 1.83 -3.36 -14.69
C LEU A 94 3.23 -3.03 -14.13
N ASP A 95 4.23 -3.89 -14.37
CA ASP A 95 5.61 -3.62 -13.97
C ASP A 95 6.18 -2.39 -14.68
N LEU A 96 5.89 -2.23 -15.97
CA LEU A 96 6.28 -1.05 -16.73
C LEU A 96 5.59 0.21 -16.18
N ALA A 97 4.29 0.13 -15.89
CA ALA A 97 3.55 1.25 -15.35
C ALA A 97 4.08 1.68 -13.98
N ASP A 98 4.32 0.73 -13.09
CA ASP A 98 4.87 0.98 -11.75
C ASP A 98 6.27 1.60 -11.83
N TYR A 99 7.12 1.09 -12.72
CA TYR A 99 8.44 1.64 -12.97
C TYR A 99 8.39 3.09 -13.48
N VAL A 100 7.51 3.39 -14.44
CA VAL A 100 7.31 4.74 -14.97
C VAL A 100 6.84 5.69 -13.87
N LEU A 101 5.88 5.28 -13.04
CA LEU A 101 5.36 6.08 -11.94
C LEU A 101 6.45 6.47 -10.93
N THR A 102 7.42 5.59 -10.73
CA THR A 102 8.53 5.82 -9.78
C THR A 102 9.64 6.69 -10.38
N HIS A 103 9.98 6.50 -11.66
CA HIS A 103 11.22 7.01 -12.25
C HIS A 103 11.03 8.13 -13.29
N HIS A 104 9.83 8.29 -13.87
CA HIS A 104 9.61 9.29 -14.92
C HIS A 104 9.50 10.70 -14.33
N GLN A 105 10.10 11.72 -14.98
CA GLN A 105 10.02 13.11 -14.54
C GLN A 105 8.59 13.67 -14.52
N GLY A 106 7.76 13.28 -15.49
CA GLY A 106 6.32 13.64 -15.58
C GLY A 106 5.38 12.69 -14.81
N ARG A 107 5.87 11.97 -13.80
CA ARG A 107 5.14 10.92 -13.08
C ARG A 107 3.81 11.35 -12.47
N LYS A 108 3.69 12.61 -12.03
CA LYS A 108 2.44 13.13 -11.48
C LYS A 108 1.31 13.10 -12.50
N THR A 109 1.51 13.74 -13.65
CA THR A 109 0.51 13.78 -14.73
C THR A 109 0.20 12.40 -15.29
N LEU A 110 1.24 11.56 -15.46
CA LEU A 110 1.08 10.18 -15.89
C LEU A 110 0.32 9.35 -14.86
N GLY A 111 0.60 9.55 -13.56
CA GLY A 111 -0.10 8.90 -12.45
C GLY A 111 -1.58 9.28 -12.38
N GLU A 112 -1.91 10.57 -12.46
CA GLU A 112 -3.29 11.05 -12.47
C GLU A 112 -4.09 10.50 -13.67
N SER A 113 -3.46 10.43 -14.84
CA SER A 113 -4.04 9.88 -16.04
C SER A 113 -4.28 8.36 -15.91
N LEU A 114 -3.29 7.63 -15.40
CA LEU A 114 -3.38 6.19 -15.19
C LEU A 114 -4.44 5.85 -14.12
N GLU A 115 -4.47 6.56 -12.98
CA GLU A 115 -5.47 6.33 -11.93
C GLU A 115 -6.90 6.47 -12.46
N ARG A 116 -7.15 7.50 -13.25
CA ARG A 116 -8.48 7.69 -13.87
C ARG A 116 -8.85 6.49 -14.72
N MET A 117 -7.97 6.04 -15.60
CA MET A 117 -8.20 4.90 -16.48
C MET A 117 -8.41 3.59 -15.69
N LEU A 118 -7.58 3.33 -14.69
CA LEU A 118 -7.71 2.13 -13.83
C LEU A 118 -9.02 2.14 -13.04
N LYS A 119 -9.43 3.30 -12.52
CA LYS A 119 -10.69 3.47 -11.79
C LYS A 119 -11.90 3.24 -12.69
N GLU A 120 -11.93 3.84 -13.87
CA GLU A 120 -12.99 3.68 -14.86
C GLU A 120 -13.11 2.23 -15.35
N ALA A 121 -11.97 1.58 -15.58
CA ALA A 121 -11.91 0.18 -16.01
C ALA A 121 -12.28 -0.85 -14.92
N GLY A 122 -12.39 -0.45 -13.65
CA GLY A 122 -12.61 -1.37 -12.54
C GLY A 122 -11.41 -2.25 -12.23
N SER A 123 -10.21 -1.70 -12.39
CA SER A 123 -8.98 -2.40 -12.07
C SER A 123 -8.84 -2.65 -10.57
N ALA A 124 -8.25 -3.80 -10.21
CA ALA A 124 -7.81 -4.11 -8.86
C ALA A 124 -6.60 -3.24 -8.41
N TRP A 125 -6.07 -2.43 -9.31
CA TRP A 125 -4.94 -1.55 -9.06
C TRP A 125 -5.35 -0.08 -9.01
N THR A 126 -4.60 0.70 -8.23
CA THR A 126 -4.75 2.14 -8.05
C THR A 126 -3.36 2.77 -8.01
N VAL A 127 -3.25 4.03 -8.42
CA VAL A 127 -2.02 4.80 -8.26
C VAL A 127 -2.04 5.47 -6.90
N ALA A 128 -1.00 5.27 -6.11
CA ALA A 128 -0.84 5.89 -4.80
C ALA A 128 0.51 6.59 -4.69
N GLU A 129 0.54 7.65 -3.90
CA GLU A 129 1.78 8.30 -3.51
C GLU A 129 2.57 7.41 -2.55
N SER A 130 3.84 7.16 -2.85
CA SER A 130 4.69 6.23 -2.10
C SER A 130 5.79 6.91 -1.29
N GLY A 131 6.00 8.20 -1.49
CA GLY A 131 7.01 8.99 -0.78
C GLY A 131 7.42 10.23 -1.56
N GLU A 132 8.46 10.90 -1.05
CA GLU A 132 9.08 12.05 -1.71
C GLU A 132 10.56 11.79 -1.97
N THR A 133 11.03 12.30 -3.10
CA THR A 133 12.45 12.39 -3.44
C THR A 133 12.82 13.85 -3.64
N TRP A 134 14.11 14.16 -3.80
CA TRP A 134 14.58 15.51 -4.16
C TRP A 134 13.88 16.08 -5.42
N SER A 135 13.31 15.22 -6.27
CA SER A 135 12.59 15.59 -7.49
C SER A 135 11.06 15.61 -7.31
N GLY A 136 10.55 15.55 -6.07
CA GLY A 136 9.13 15.60 -5.70
C GLY A 136 8.51 14.21 -5.39
N ALA A 137 7.19 14.18 -5.24
CA ALA A 137 6.44 12.99 -4.88
C ALA A 137 6.68 11.82 -5.85
N THR A 138 6.84 10.63 -5.31
CA THR A 138 6.90 9.37 -6.05
C THR A 138 5.57 8.65 -5.97
N PHE A 139 5.22 7.91 -7.02
CA PHE A 139 3.97 7.17 -7.14
C PHE A 139 4.28 5.70 -7.43
N GLN A 140 3.36 4.83 -7.06
CA GLN A 140 3.45 3.39 -7.33
C GLN A 140 2.06 2.80 -7.52
N LEU A 141 1.99 1.63 -8.14
CA LEU A 141 0.77 0.84 -8.18
C LEU A 141 0.56 0.14 -6.84
N GLN A 142 -0.66 0.22 -6.33
CA GLN A 142 -1.08 -0.48 -5.12
C GLN A 142 -2.39 -1.22 -5.38
N ARG A 143 -2.63 -2.29 -4.61
CA ARG A 143 -3.94 -2.93 -4.62
C ARG A 143 -5.00 -1.99 -4.09
N ARG A 144 -6.10 -1.92 -4.81
CA ARG A 144 -7.24 -1.08 -4.44
C ARG A 144 -7.94 -1.66 -3.20
N VAL A 145 -8.06 -0.83 -2.17
CA VAL A 145 -8.92 -1.07 -1.02
C VAL A 145 -10.15 -0.18 -1.10
N SER A 146 -11.17 -0.44 -0.27
CA SER A 146 -12.35 0.43 -0.27
C SER A 146 -11.97 1.89 0.02
N GLU A 147 -12.59 2.83 -0.68
CA GLU A 147 -12.23 4.26 -0.59
C GLU A 147 -12.38 4.81 0.84
N SER A 148 -13.40 4.34 1.58
CA SER A 148 -13.62 4.73 2.98
C SER A 148 -12.46 4.30 3.88
N VAL A 149 -11.95 3.09 3.69
CA VAL A 149 -10.79 2.56 4.44
C VAL A 149 -9.53 3.32 4.05
N ALA A 150 -9.28 3.55 2.76
CA ALA A 150 -8.12 4.30 2.30
C ALA A 150 -8.08 5.73 2.83
N VAL A 151 -9.22 6.43 2.83
CA VAL A 151 -9.33 7.81 3.35
C VAL A 151 -9.11 7.84 4.88
N ALA A 152 -9.74 6.93 5.63
CA ALA A 152 -9.57 6.87 7.08
C ALA A 152 -8.12 6.55 7.46
N SER A 153 -7.51 5.58 6.78
CA SER A 153 -6.11 5.20 7.01
C SER A 153 -5.14 6.34 6.71
N ARG A 154 -5.32 7.07 5.60
CA ARG A 154 -4.47 8.23 5.28
C ARG A 154 -4.53 9.30 6.36
N ARG A 155 -5.71 9.63 6.89
CA ARG A 155 -5.84 10.62 7.97
C ARG A 155 -4.98 10.24 9.17
N VAL A 156 -4.99 8.97 9.58
CA VAL A 156 -4.16 8.50 10.70
C VAL A 156 -2.68 8.61 10.34
N MET A 157 -2.28 8.13 9.17
CA MET A 157 -0.90 8.19 8.70
C MET A 157 -0.34 9.62 8.64
N ASP A 158 -1.15 10.59 8.20
CA ASP A 158 -0.73 11.98 8.02
C ASP A 158 -0.67 12.77 9.33
N SER A 159 -1.47 12.37 10.33
CA SER A 159 -1.61 13.12 11.60
C SER A 159 -0.73 12.60 12.75
N THR A 160 -0.04 11.45 12.59
CA THR A 160 0.60 10.75 13.71
C THR A 160 2.13 10.67 13.65
N GLY A 161 2.77 11.55 12.87
CA GLY A 161 4.23 11.69 12.81
C GLY A 161 4.94 10.36 12.54
N ARG A 162 5.91 9.98 13.37
CA ARG A 162 6.72 8.76 13.18
C ARG A 162 5.89 7.47 13.14
N ALA A 163 4.83 7.38 13.94
CA ALA A 163 3.92 6.23 13.87
C ALA A 163 3.22 6.17 12.50
N GLY A 164 2.82 7.33 11.97
CA GLY A 164 2.24 7.44 10.64
C GLY A 164 3.20 7.08 9.51
N GLU A 165 4.49 7.39 9.65
CA GLU A 165 5.53 6.96 8.69
C GLU A 165 5.64 5.44 8.61
N HIS A 166 5.70 4.77 9.77
CA HIS A 166 5.71 3.30 9.81
C HIS A 166 4.42 2.70 9.25
N LEU A 167 3.25 3.30 9.50
CA LEU A 167 1.98 2.86 8.90
C LEU A 167 2.00 3.01 7.38
N ARG A 168 2.50 4.12 6.83
CA ARG A 168 2.66 4.29 5.37
C ARG A 168 3.56 3.24 4.77
N ASN A 169 4.69 2.95 5.42
CA ASN A 169 5.61 1.89 4.98
C ASN A 169 4.94 0.53 4.99
N ALA A 170 4.26 0.18 6.11
CA ALA A 170 3.51 -1.08 6.20
C ALA A 170 2.46 -1.21 5.09
N TRP A 171 1.70 -0.14 4.85
CA TRP A 171 0.67 -0.08 3.81
C TRP A 171 1.27 -0.24 2.42
N SER A 172 2.32 0.54 2.11
CA SER A 172 3.01 0.48 0.81
C SER A 172 3.57 -0.91 0.51
N ILE A 173 4.16 -1.56 1.51
CA ILE A 173 4.73 -2.91 1.38
C ILE A 173 3.61 -3.96 1.20
N ALA A 174 2.51 -3.86 1.95
CA ALA A 174 1.44 -4.87 1.88
C ALA A 174 0.61 -4.79 0.61
N TYR A 175 0.31 -3.57 0.17
CA TYR A 175 -0.60 -3.34 -0.97
C TYR A 175 0.14 -2.99 -2.27
N GLY A 176 1.46 -2.88 -2.24
CA GLY A 176 2.29 -2.60 -3.41
C GLY A 176 2.34 -3.76 -4.41
N ARG A 177 3.01 -3.52 -5.52
CA ARG A 177 3.12 -4.48 -6.62
C ARG A 177 3.82 -5.79 -6.22
N ASN A 178 4.83 -5.71 -5.36
CA ASN A 178 5.59 -6.85 -4.85
C ASN A 178 5.45 -6.91 -3.32
N PRO A 179 4.32 -7.43 -2.79
CA PRO A 179 4.05 -7.39 -1.37
C PRO A 179 4.99 -8.32 -0.59
N ASP A 180 5.51 -7.81 0.54
CA ASP A 180 6.20 -8.60 1.56
C ASP A 180 5.41 -8.56 2.87
N ALA A 181 4.69 -9.63 3.14
CA ALA A 181 3.82 -9.73 4.30
C ALA A 181 4.60 -9.66 5.63
N ASN A 182 5.83 -10.21 5.68
CA ASN A 182 6.66 -10.16 6.88
C ASN A 182 7.15 -8.73 7.16
N ALA A 183 7.70 -8.07 6.15
CA ALA A 183 8.17 -6.69 6.26
C ALA A 183 7.02 -5.72 6.60
N ALA A 184 5.85 -5.88 5.98
CA ALA A 184 4.65 -5.08 6.27
C ALA A 184 4.19 -5.26 7.72
N TYR A 185 4.17 -6.49 8.22
CA TYR A 185 3.83 -6.78 9.60
C TYR A 185 4.80 -6.10 10.59
N LEU A 186 6.11 -6.18 10.33
CA LEU A 186 7.13 -5.54 11.17
C LEU A 186 6.96 -4.02 11.22
N GLU A 187 6.65 -3.38 10.12
CA GLU A 187 6.38 -1.95 10.09
C GLU A 187 5.09 -1.60 10.86
N ALA A 188 4.04 -2.43 10.80
CA ALA A 188 2.85 -2.25 11.61
C ALA A 188 3.13 -2.33 13.11
N VAL A 189 3.99 -3.25 13.56
CA VAL A 189 4.44 -3.33 14.97
C VAL A 189 5.21 -2.07 15.36
N LYS A 190 6.17 -1.60 14.53
CA LYS A 190 6.93 -0.36 14.80
C LYS A 190 6.02 0.88 14.90
N ALA A 191 4.96 0.93 14.11
CA ALA A 191 3.97 2.01 14.18
C ALA A 191 3.27 2.03 15.55
N ALA A 192 2.82 0.88 16.02
CA ALA A 192 2.22 0.75 17.35
C ALA A 192 3.22 1.13 18.46
N GLU A 193 4.49 0.66 18.36
CA GLU A 193 5.56 1.03 19.29
C GLU A 193 5.75 2.55 19.34
N ALA A 194 5.88 3.20 18.19
CA ALA A 194 6.07 4.65 18.12
C ALA A 194 4.92 5.46 18.74
N ALA A 195 3.68 4.98 18.59
CA ALA A 195 2.50 5.61 19.19
C ALA A 195 2.38 5.38 20.69
N MET A 196 2.79 4.21 21.18
CA MET A 196 2.62 3.81 22.58
C MET A 196 3.72 4.36 23.51
N VAL A 197 4.94 4.54 23.01
CA VAL A 197 6.11 4.99 23.82
C VAL A 197 5.78 6.24 24.64
N PRO A 198 5.21 7.32 24.11
CA PRO A 198 4.96 8.54 24.89
C PRO A 198 3.99 8.34 26.08
N VAL A 199 3.10 7.38 25.99
CA VAL A 199 2.06 7.11 27.00
C VAL A 199 2.52 6.03 27.98
N ILE A 200 3.11 4.94 27.49
CA ILE A 200 3.43 3.76 28.32
C ILE A 200 4.84 3.85 28.93
N SER A 201 5.84 4.21 28.13
CA SER A 201 7.25 4.16 28.56
C SER A 201 8.01 5.43 28.12
N PRO A 202 7.57 6.66 28.50
CA PRO A 202 8.11 7.92 27.98
C PRO A 202 9.60 8.12 28.22
N ASN A 203 10.15 7.49 29.25
CA ASN A 203 11.58 7.58 29.62
C ASN A 203 12.44 6.48 28.98
N ASN A 204 11.85 5.57 28.20
CA ASN A 204 12.55 4.47 27.53
C ASN A 204 12.41 4.57 26.00
N THR A 205 13.34 5.26 25.38
CA THR A 205 13.36 5.44 23.91
C THR A 205 13.63 4.16 23.13
N LYS A 206 14.03 3.08 23.83
CA LYS A 206 14.30 1.74 23.24
C LYS A 206 13.20 0.73 23.61
N ALA A 207 12.07 1.20 24.12
CA ALA A 207 10.95 0.32 24.47
C ALA A 207 10.42 -0.37 23.20
N THR A 208 10.26 -1.68 23.28
CA THR A 208 9.59 -2.49 22.27
C THR A 208 8.17 -2.78 22.69
N LEU A 209 7.30 -3.18 21.75
CA LEU A 209 5.93 -3.57 22.08
C LEU A 209 5.89 -4.65 23.19
N GLY A 210 6.83 -5.60 23.14
CA GLY A 210 6.95 -6.64 24.17
C GLY A 210 7.30 -6.11 25.57
N THR A 211 8.22 -5.15 25.68
CA THR A 211 8.54 -4.53 26.99
C THR A 211 7.38 -3.66 27.49
N MET A 212 6.76 -2.90 26.60
CA MET A 212 5.59 -2.06 26.93
C MET A 212 4.38 -2.88 27.39
N LEU A 213 4.17 -4.08 26.84
CA LEU A 213 3.15 -5.01 27.36
C LEU A 213 3.40 -5.46 28.79
N GLY A 214 4.69 -5.58 29.19
CA GLY A 214 5.07 -5.81 30.58
C GLY A 214 4.73 -4.62 31.47
N ASP A 215 5.10 -3.42 31.04
CA ASP A 215 4.83 -2.16 31.75
C ASP A 215 3.31 -1.91 31.90
N MET A 216 2.53 -2.14 30.85
CA MET A 216 1.06 -1.99 30.86
C MET A 216 0.39 -2.80 31.95
N LYS A 217 0.83 -4.03 32.22
CA LYS A 217 0.22 -4.86 33.27
C LYS A 217 0.29 -4.21 34.66
N GLY A 218 1.33 -3.41 34.91
CA GLY A 218 1.48 -2.62 36.14
C GLY A 218 0.74 -1.27 36.10
N MET A 219 0.06 -0.95 35.02
CA MET A 219 -0.62 0.33 34.78
C MET A 219 -2.14 0.23 34.83
N GLN A 220 -2.71 -0.88 35.28
CA GLN A 220 -4.15 -1.02 35.48
C GLN A 220 -4.62 0.05 36.45
N GLY A 221 -5.62 0.84 36.04
CA GLY A 221 -6.12 2.01 36.81
C GLY A 221 -5.27 3.30 36.68
N LYS A 222 -4.16 3.27 35.90
CA LYS A 222 -3.33 4.45 35.61
C LYS A 222 -3.48 4.90 34.12
N LEU A 223 -4.28 4.19 33.35
CA LEU A 223 -4.66 4.56 32.01
C LEU A 223 -6.14 4.90 31.97
N SER A 224 -6.48 6.08 31.47
CA SER A 224 -7.83 6.47 31.13
C SER A 224 -8.12 6.13 29.68
N ILE A 225 -9.30 5.57 29.41
CA ILE A 225 -9.75 5.16 28.08
C ILE A 225 -11.16 5.72 27.89
N GLU A 226 -11.36 6.52 26.84
CA GLU A 226 -12.63 7.19 26.54
C GLU A 226 -13.81 6.22 26.31
N LEU A 227 -13.54 5.02 25.79
CA LEU A 227 -14.58 4.00 25.64
C LEU A 227 -14.81 3.27 26.95
N THR A 228 -15.92 3.61 27.62
CA THR A 228 -16.31 2.97 28.89
C THR A 228 -17.47 2.01 28.65
N PRO A 229 -17.34 0.72 28.98
CA PRO A 229 -18.44 -0.24 28.88
C PRO A 229 -19.59 0.11 29.87
N LYS A 230 -20.80 -0.26 29.48
CA LYS A 230 -21.98 -0.04 30.33
C LYS A 230 -22.02 -0.93 31.56
N ASP A 231 -21.35 -2.05 31.52
CA ASP A 231 -21.26 -3.02 32.60
C ASP A 231 -19.81 -3.46 32.83
N ALA A 232 -19.55 -4.13 33.92
CA ALA A 232 -18.22 -4.59 34.32
C ALA A 232 -17.77 -5.90 33.66
N SER A 233 -18.52 -6.41 32.68
CA SER A 233 -18.20 -7.69 32.02
C SER A 233 -16.93 -7.63 31.17
N ILE A 234 -16.59 -6.43 30.70
CA ILE A 234 -15.38 -6.17 29.89
C ILE A 234 -14.71 -4.90 30.41
N ALA A 235 -13.46 -4.98 30.82
CA ALA A 235 -12.68 -3.78 31.15
C ALA A 235 -12.05 -3.20 29.90
N SER A 236 -12.21 -1.91 29.62
CA SER A 236 -11.62 -1.22 28.48
C SER A 236 -10.10 -1.41 28.40
N PHE A 237 -9.44 -1.43 29.57
CA PHE A 237 -8.02 -1.71 29.70
C PHE A 237 -7.63 -3.08 29.11
N ASP A 238 -8.39 -4.13 29.40
CA ASP A 238 -8.12 -5.49 28.93
C ASP A 238 -8.29 -5.59 27.42
N VAL A 239 -9.22 -4.84 26.82
CA VAL A 239 -9.39 -4.76 25.38
C VAL A 239 -8.15 -4.14 24.73
N VAL A 240 -7.69 -2.99 25.23
CA VAL A 240 -6.50 -2.31 24.69
C VAL A 240 -5.27 -3.20 24.86
N LEU A 241 -5.08 -3.79 26.03
CA LEU A 241 -3.98 -4.73 26.28
C LEU A 241 -4.06 -5.95 25.35
N GLY A 242 -5.25 -6.51 25.15
CA GLY A 242 -5.51 -7.63 24.25
C GLY A 242 -5.18 -7.32 22.79
N MET A 243 -5.54 -6.14 22.31
CA MET A 243 -5.19 -5.67 20.95
C MET A 243 -3.67 -5.62 20.76
N CYS A 244 -2.95 -5.00 21.70
CA CYS A 244 -1.50 -4.92 21.67
C CYS A 244 -0.82 -6.29 21.79
N GLN A 245 -1.37 -7.19 22.64
CA GLN A 245 -0.90 -8.57 22.77
C GLN A 245 -1.10 -9.38 21.48
N LEU A 246 -2.26 -9.23 20.83
CA LEU A 246 -2.55 -9.90 19.56
C LEU A 246 -1.54 -9.49 18.50
N LEU A 247 -1.31 -8.19 18.33
CA LEU A 247 -0.33 -7.68 17.37
C LEU A 247 1.08 -8.22 17.66
N TRP A 248 1.49 -8.24 18.94
CA TRP A 248 2.82 -8.71 19.32
C TRP A 248 2.99 -10.22 19.21
N LYS A 249 2.02 -11.02 19.68
CA LYS A 249 2.15 -12.48 19.76
C LYS A 249 1.95 -13.20 18.43
N SER A 250 1.26 -12.56 17.48
CA SER A 250 1.02 -13.13 16.14
C SER A 250 2.19 -12.88 15.18
N GLN A 251 3.26 -12.23 15.61
CA GLN A 251 4.48 -12.05 14.83
C GLN A 251 5.25 -13.38 14.76
N PRO A 252 5.55 -13.93 13.55
CA PRO A 252 6.06 -15.30 13.42
C PRO A 252 7.53 -15.47 13.83
N GLU A 253 8.36 -14.44 13.69
CA GLU A 253 9.80 -14.52 13.95
C GLU A 253 10.26 -13.50 14.98
N ARG A 254 10.28 -13.91 16.25
CA ARG A 254 10.86 -13.08 17.33
C ARG A 254 12.26 -13.51 17.76
N HIS A 255 12.62 -14.75 17.51
CA HIS A 255 13.89 -15.32 17.95
C HIS A 255 14.45 -16.23 16.87
N GLY A 256 15.66 -15.93 16.39
CA GLY A 256 16.45 -16.81 15.54
C GLY A 256 16.93 -18.05 16.30
N THR A 257 15.98 -18.90 16.74
CA THR A 257 16.35 -20.21 17.30
C THR A 257 16.65 -21.16 16.16
N PRO A 258 17.75 -21.96 16.24
CA PRO A 258 18.15 -22.90 15.19
C PRO A 258 17.19 -24.07 14.98
N GLU A 259 16.19 -24.23 15.84
CA GLU A 259 15.16 -25.26 15.70
C GLU A 259 14.08 -24.76 14.72
N ALA A 260 14.39 -24.93 13.45
CA ALA A 260 13.54 -24.62 12.33
C ALA A 260 12.21 -25.39 12.41
N ARG A 261 11.19 -24.76 12.98
CA ARG A 261 9.85 -25.00 12.43
C ARG A 261 9.87 -24.43 11.01
N PRO A 262 9.28 -25.13 10.02
CA PRO A 262 9.22 -24.59 8.66
C PRO A 262 8.66 -23.15 8.77
N HIS A 263 9.39 -22.18 8.21
CA HIS A 263 9.13 -20.76 8.28
C HIS A 263 7.64 -20.51 8.12
N SER A 264 6.94 -20.18 9.20
CA SER A 264 5.56 -19.73 9.11
C SER A 264 5.58 -18.30 8.56
N SER A 265 5.64 -18.22 7.23
CA SER A 265 5.51 -16.93 6.56
C SER A 265 4.18 -16.30 6.94
N VAL A 266 4.20 -15.01 7.28
CA VAL A 266 2.96 -14.25 7.47
C VAL A 266 2.16 -14.32 6.17
N SER A 267 0.88 -14.69 6.26
CA SER A 267 0.02 -14.59 5.08
C SER A 267 -0.29 -13.14 4.76
N ALA A 268 -0.59 -12.82 3.51
CA ALA A 268 -1.01 -11.48 3.10
C ALA A 268 -2.19 -10.98 3.95
N LYS A 269 -3.19 -11.84 4.19
CA LYS A 269 -4.34 -11.52 5.05
C LYS A 269 -3.95 -11.21 6.49
N ALA A 270 -2.96 -11.90 7.04
CA ALA A 270 -2.47 -11.64 8.40
C ALA A 270 -1.72 -10.30 8.47
N ALA A 271 -0.93 -9.94 7.45
CA ALA A 271 -0.29 -8.63 7.37
C ALA A 271 -1.31 -7.49 7.24
N GLU A 272 -2.33 -7.65 6.39
CA GLU A 272 -3.44 -6.70 6.28
C GLU A 272 -4.15 -6.50 7.62
N ALA A 273 -4.51 -7.59 8.31
CA ALA A 273 -5.13 -7.53 9.62
C ALA A 273 -4.25 -6.82 10.66
N ALA A 274 -2.94 -7.07 10.64
CA ALA A 274 -1.98 -6.40 11.53
C ALA A 274 -1.90 -4.89 11.27
N ILE A 275 -1.91 -4.47 10.00
CA ILE A 275 -1.92 -3.06 9.62
C ILE A 275 -3.18 -2.36 10.14
N HIS A 276 -4.36 -2.95 9.94
CA HIS A 276 -5.62 -2.38 10.43
C HIS A 276 -5.69 -2.34 11.96
N LEU A 277 -5.15 -3.34 12.63
CA LEU A 277 -5.03 -3.34 14.08
C LEU A 277 -4.07 -2.25 14.57
N ALA A 278 -2.91 -2.12 13.93
CA ALA A 278 -1.93 -1.06 14.23
C ALA A 278 -2.50 0.34 13.98
N LEU A 279 -3.26 0.55 12.88
CA LEU A 279 -3.97 1.80 12.60
C LEU A 279 -4.88 2.19 13.78
N THR A 280 -5.65 1.24 14.32
CA THR A 280 -6.52 1.48 15.46
C THR A 280 -5.72 1.83 16.72
N ILE A 281 -4.66 1.09 17.01
CA ILE A 281 -3.78 1.36 18.16
C ILE A 281 -3.16 2.75 18.03
N VAL A 282 -2.57 3.08 16.87
CA VAL A 282 -1.96 4.38 16.62
C VAL A 282 -2.98 5.51 16.78
N GLN A 283 -4.17 5.36 16.21
CA GLN A 283 -5.23 6.36 16.34
C GLN A 283 -5.64 6.57 17.79
N TRP A 284 -5.73 5.51 18.59
CA TRP A 284 -6.16 5.61 19.98
C TRP A 284 -5.10 6.24 20.88
N PHE A 285 -3.83 5.89 20.71
CA PHE A 285 -2.75 6.45 21.51
C PHE A 285 -2.38 7.88 21.09
N CYS A 286 -2.26 8.16 19.80
CA CYS A 286 -1.95 9.50 19.30
C CYS A 286 -3.15 10.46 19.37
N GLY A 287 -4.38 9.94 19.26
CA GLY A 287 -5.62 10.71 19.33
C GLY A 287 -6.14 10.98 20.74
N GLY A 288 -5.42 10.55 21.78
CA GLY A 288 -5.81 10.80 23.17
C GLY A 288 -7.00 9.98 23.68
N ILE A 289 -7.38 8.89 22.98
CA ILE A 289 -8.40 7.94 23.44
C ILE A 289 -7.85 7.10 24.59
N VAL A 290 -6.55 6.78 24.54
CA VAL A 290 -5.80 6.13 25.62
C VAL A 290 -4.77 7.12 26.14
N VAL A 291 -4.92 7.54 27.39
CA VAL A 291 -4.02 8.50 28.03
C VAL A 291 -3.59 8.00 29.42
N ARG A 292 -2.47 8.51 29.89
CA ARG A 292 -2.02 8.28 31.27
C ARG A 292 -2.82 9.19 32.20
N SER A 293 -3.44 8.59 33.24
CA SER A 293 -4.18 9.32 34.31
C SER A 293 -3.22 10.06 35.21
#